data_bcd9ae094441880d30f9a610812b3534
#
_entry.id   bcd9ae094441880d30f9a610812b3534
#
_cell.length_a   1.000
_cell.length_b   1.000
_cell.length_c   1.000
_cell.angle_alpha   90.00
_cell.angle_beta   90.00
_cell.angle_gamma   90.00
#
_symmetry.space_group_name_H-M   'P 1'
#
loop_
_entity.id
_entity.type
_entity.pdbx_description
1 polymer ?
#
loop_
_entity_poly.entity_id
_entity_poly.type
_entity_poly.pdbx_seq_one_letter_code
_entity_poly.pdbx_strand_id
1 'polypeptide(L)'
;MIYEMLAEGEQNARSARDIAKLLHCDRRAISLMVEAERRQGKPICASCDSKTPGYYIPATREDMERYCSRLQHRAGEIFKTRAACLTTLDSLPTGE
;
A
#
# COMPACT_ATOMS: atom_id res chain seq x y z
N MET A 1 -4.60 11.42 -11.20
CA MET A 1 -4.92 10.41 -12.22
C MET A 1 -5.62 9.19 -11.65
N ILE A 2 -4.94 8.42 -10.79
CA ILE A 2 -5.59 7.27 -10.15
C ILE A 2 -6.69 7.72 -9.18
N TYR A 3 -6.39 8.74 -8.39
CA TYR A 3 -7.30 9.25 -7.37
C TYR A 3 -8.70 9.53 -7.93
N GLU A 4 -8.80 10.13 -9.10
CA GLU A 4 -10.07 10.50 -9.72
C GLU A 4 -10.88 9.30 -10.18
N MET A 5 -10.26 8.13 -10.25
CA MET A 5 -10.93 6.88 -10.64
C MET A 5 -11.47 6.10 -9.44
N LEU A 6 -11.15 6.54 -8.23
CA LEU A 6 -11.47 5.79 -7.01
C LEU A 6 -12.78 6.26 -6.39
N ALA A 7 -13.43 5.34 -5.65
CA ALA A 7 -14.65 5.62 -4.90
C ALA A 7 -14.34 5.68 -3.42
N GLU A 8 -15.23 6.29 -2.66
CA GLU A 8 -15.12 6.38 -1.22
C GLU A 8 -15.51 5.08 -0.53
N GLY A 9 -14.78 4.72 0.52
CA GLY A 9 -15.07 3.58 1.35
C GLY A 9 -14.38 2.31 0.92
N GLU A 10 -13.93 1.52 1.90
CA GLU A 10 -13.19 0.27 1.64
C GLU A 10 -14.03 -0.73 0.86
N GLN A 11 -15.33 -0.78 1.11
CA GLN A 11 -16.24 -1.69 0.41
C GLN A 11 -16.34 -1.39 -1.09
N ASN A 12 -15.93 -0.20 -1.51
CA ASN A 12 -15.94 0.23 -2.90
C ASN A 12 -14.54 0.26 -3.50
N ALA A 13 -13.58 -0.43 -2.88
CA ALA A 13 -12.20 -0.46 -3.37
C ALA A 13 -12.14 -1.01 -4.79
N ARG A 14 -11.30 -0.40 -5.61
CA ARG A 14 -11.07 -0.81 -6.99
C ARG A 14 -9.71 -1.50 -7.07
N SER A 15 -9.69 -2.71 -7.60
CA SER A 15 -8.46 -3.50 -7.63
C SER A 15 -7.42 -2.89 -8.58
N ALA A 16 -6.15 -3.10 -8.22
CA ALA A 16 -5.04 -2.65 -9.08
C ALA A 16 -5.14 -3.31 -10.45
N ARG A 17 -5.62 -4.55 -10.52
CA ARG A 17 -5.81 -5.28 -11.77
C ARG A 17 -6.81 -4.56 -12.68
N ASP A 18 -7.94 -4.13 -12.11
CA ASP A 18 -8.98 -3.45 -12.89
C ASP A 18 -8.50 -2.08 -13.36
N ILE A 19 -7.81 -1.34 -12.50
CA ILE A 19 -7.25 -0.05 -12.86
C ILE A 19 -6.21 -0.21 -13.98
N ALA A 20 -5.36 -1.23 -13.85
CA ALA A 20 -4.34 -1.51 -14.87
C ALA A 20 -4.97 -1.81 -16.24
N LYS A 21 -6.07 -2.56 -16.26
CA LYS A 21 -6.79 -2.83 -17.49
C LYS A 21 -7.34 -1.55 -18.13
N LEU A 22 -7.92 -0.67 -17.32
CA LEU A 22 -8.47 0.59 -17.82
C LEU A 22 -7.40 1.52 -18.38
N LEU A 23 -6.21 1.51 -17.78
CA LEU A 23 -5.12 2.39 -18.18
C LEU A 23 -4.13 1.72 -19.14
N HIS A 24 -4.37 0.48 -19.52
CA HIS A 24 -3.50 -0.29 -20.43
C HIS A 24 -2.06 -0.34 -19.94
N CYS A 25 -1.87 -0.64 -18.65
CA CYS A 25 -0.54 -0.76 -18.05
C CYS A 25 -0.52 -1.95 -17.09
N ASP A 26 0.63 -2.24 -16.50
CA ASP A 26 0.75 -3.35 -15.56
C ASP A 26 0.48 -2.89 -14.11
N ARG A 27 0.38 -3.86 -13.20
CA ARG A 27 0.07 -3.59 -11.79
C ARG A 27 1.18 -2.81 -11.10
N ARG A 28 2.43 -3.02 -11.51
CA ARG A 28 3.56 -2.31 -10.93
C ARG A 28 3.47 -0.81 -11.23
N ALA A 29 3.07 -0.47 -12.45
CA ALA A 29 2.87 0.92 -12.84
C ALA A 29 1.80 1.57 -11.96
N ILE A 30 0.72 0.84 -11.66
CA ILE A 30 -0.35 1.34 -10.78
C ILE A 30 0.21 1.65 -9.38
N SER A 31 1.00 0.74 -8.81
CA SER A 31 1.59 0.95 -7.48
C SER A 31 2.48 2.20 -7.46
N LEU A 32 3.27 2.40 -8.50
CA LEU A 32 4.14 3.58 -8.59
C LEU A 32 3.33 4.87 -8.73
N MET A 33 2.26 4.84 -9.51
CA MET A 33 1.39 6.00 -9.68
C MET A 33 0.67 6.36 -8.39
N VAL A 34 0.17 5.36 -7.66
CA VAL A 34 -0.47 5.57 -6.36
C VAL A 34 0.50 6.21 -5.38
N GLU A 35 1.73 5.70 -5.32
CA GLU A 35 2.75 6.24 -4.43
C GLU A 35 3.06 7.70 -4.75
N ALA A 36 3.19 8.02 -6.04
CA ALA A 36 3.45 9.38 -6.48
C ALA A 36 2.30 10.32 -6.08
N GLU A 37 1.05 9.88 -6.27
CA GLU A 37 -0.11 10.69 -5.92
C GLU A 37 -0.25 10.88 -4.42
N ARG A 38 0.08 9.86 -3.61
CA ARG A 38 0.11 9.97 -2.15
C ARG A 38 1.09 11.05 -1.70
N ARG A 39 2.26 11.12 -2.33
CA ARG A 39 3.26 12.13 -2.02
C ARG A 39 2.82 13.53 -2.41
N GLN A 40 1.89 13.64 -3.34
CA GLN A 40 1.27 14.89 -3.71
C GLN A 40 0.14 15.30 -2.75
N GLY A 41 -0.12 14.47 -1.74
CA GLY A 41 -1.14 14.76 -0.73
C GLY A 41 -2.51 14.18 -1.02
N LYS A 42 -2.65 13.33 -2.03
CA LYS A 42 -3.95 12.70 -2.32
C LYS A 42 -4.19 11.53 -1.39
N PRO A 43 -5.34 11.48 -0.70
CA PRO A 43 -5.62 10.42 0.27
C PRO A 43 -6.09 9.15 -0.44
N ILE A 44 -5.16 8.24 -0.68
CA ILE A 44 -5.45 6.94 -1.30
C ILE A 44 -5.13 5.85 -0.29
N CYS A 45 -6.15 5.09 0.10
CA CYS A 45 -6.02 3.96 1.03
C CYS A 45 -5.99 2.65 0.24
N ALA A 46 -5.41 1.62 0.85
CA ALA A 46 -5.43 0.28 0.29
C ALA A 46 -6.24 -0.63 1.19
N SER A 47 -7.11 -1.45 0.59
CA SER A 47 -7.96 -2.37 1.33
C SER A 47 -7.19 -3.60 1.77
N CYS A 48 -7.45 -4.04 3.00
CA CYS A 48 -6.95 -5.31 3.53
C CYS A 48 -7.98 -6.42 3.41
N ASP A 49 -9.18 -6.11 2.93
CA ASP A 49 -10.25 -7.10 2.78
C ASP A 49 -10.00 -7.92 1.52
N SER A 50 -9.90 -9.24 1.69
CA SER A 50 -9.69 -10.15 0.55
C SER A 50 -10.88 -10.17 -0.42
N LYS A 51 -12.06 -9.77 0.04
CA LYS A 51 -13.26 -9.72 -0.79
C LYS A 51 -13.32 -8.47 -1.66
N THR A 52 -12.73 -7.37 -1.19
CA THR A 52 -12.71 -6.10 -1.91
C THR A 52 -11.29 -5.54 -1.94
N PRO A 53 -10.35 -6.26 -2.58
CA PRO A 53 -8.97 -5.78 -2.64
C PRO A 53 -8.86 -4.55 -3.52
N GLY A 54 -7.85 -3.72 -3.24
CA GLY A 54 -7.55 -2.58 -4.10
C GLY A 54 -7.47 -1.27 -3.34
N TYR A 55 -7.67 -0.20 -4.08
CA TYR A 55 -7.51 1.16 -3.57
C TYR A 55 -8.85 1.86 -3.44
N TYR A 56 -8.95 2.76 -2.46
CA TYR A 56 -10.17 3.53 -2.22
C TYR A 56 -9.82 4.88 -1.60
N ILE A 57 -10.78 5.80 -1.66
CA ILE A 57 -10.67 7.10 -1.01
C ILE A 57 -11.33 6.98 0.36
N PRO A 58 -10.68 7.46 1.45
CA PRO A 58 -11.31 7.40 2.76
C PRO A 58 -12.57 8.26 2.78
N ALA A 59 -13.68 7.67 3.26
CA ALA A 59 -14.94 8.39 3.38
C ALA A 59 -14.97 9.24 4.66
N THR A 60 -14.21 8.84 5.68
CA THR A 60 -14.18 9.51 6.98
C THR A 60 -12.74 9.63 7.46
N ARG A 61 -12.55 10.47 8.50
CA ARG A 61 -11.26 10.59 9.16
C ARG A 61 -10.83 9.25 9.75
N GLU A 62 -11.78 8.49 10.29
CA GLU A 62 -11.51 7.17 10.88
C GLU A 62 -10.97 6.17 9.85
N ASP A 63 -11.45 6.25 8.61
CA ASP A 63 -10.93 5.41 7.53
C ASP A 63 -9.43 5.64 7.33
N MET A 64 -9.03 6.91 7.29
CA MET A 64 -7.62 7.26 7.12
C MET A 64 -6.79 6.87 8.34
N GLU A 65 -7.30 7.12 9.54
CA GLU A 65 -6.61 6.73 10.78
C GLU A 65 -6.40 5.23 10.84
N ARG A 66 -7.39 4.45 10.44
CA ARG A 66 -7.30 3.00 10.40
C ARG A 66 -6.23 2.54 9.43
N TYR A 67 -6.17 3.16 8.26
CA TYR A 67 -5.15 2.83 7.27
C TYR A 67 -3.75 3.20 7.77
N CYS A 68 -3.60 4.36 8.39
CA CYS A 68 -2.32 4.77 8.98
C CYS A 68 -1.85 3.79 10.05
N SER A 69 -2.78 3.28 10.88
CA SER A 69 -2.46 2.27 11.88
C SER A 69 -1.99 0.96 11.25
N ARG A 70 -2.61 0.56 10.15
CA ARG A 70 -2.18 -0.64 9.41
C ARG A 70 -0.77 -0.47 8.85
N LEU A 71 -0.46 0.71 8.33
CA LEU A 71 0.89 1.02 7.83
C LEU A 71 1.91 0.98 8.95
N GLN A 72 1.58 1.53 10.11
CA GLN A 72 2.47 1.51 11.26
C GLN A 72 2.74 0.08 11.73
N HIS A 73 1.70 -0.74 11.79
CA HIS A 73 1.84 -2.15 12.17
C HIS A 73 2.73 -2.89 11.18
N ARG A 74 2.51 -2.68 9.90
CA ARG A 74 3.30 -3.30 8.83
C ARG A 74 4.77 -2.87 8.91
N ALA A 75 5.02 -1.60 9.14
CA ALA A 75 6.38 -1.08 9.30
C ALA A 75 7.06 -1.72 10.52
N GLY A 76 6.32 -1.89 11.63
CA GLY A 76 6.82 -2.55 12.83
C GLY A 76 7.24 -3.99 12.56
N GLU A 77 6.45 -4.73 11.78
CA GLU A 77 6.79 -6.10 11.41
C GLU A 77 8.05 -6.15 10.53
N ILE A 78 8.20 -5.18 9.63
CA ILE A 78 9.40 -5.08 8.79
C ILE A 78 10.63 -4.81 9.66
N PHE A 79 10.53 -3.93 10.64
CA PHE A 79 11.63 -3.63 11.55
C PHE A 79 12.01 -4.86 12.39
N LYS A 80 11.04 -5.66 12.81
CA LYS A 80 11.32 -6.91 13.53
C LYS A 80 12.12 -7.88 12.67
N THR A 81 11.72 -8.02 11.41
CA THR A 81 12.43 -8.86 10.46
C THR A 81 13.85 -8.35 10.24
N ARG A 82 14.02 -7.04 10.11
CA ARG A 82 15.33 -6.43 9.96
C ARG A 82 16.22 -6.72 11.17
N ALA A 83 15.66 -6.59 12.37
CA ALA A 83 16.40 -6.87 13.61
C ALA A 83 16.87 -8.32 13.64
N ALA A 84 16.01 -9.26 13.25
CA ALA A 84 16.37 -10.68 13.18
C ALA A 84 17.49 -10.91 12.16
N CYS A 85 17.43 -10.27 11.02
CA CYS A 85 18.47 -10.38 10.00
C CYS A 85 19.81 -9.82 10.49
N LEU A 86 19.78 -8.69 11.20
CA LEU A 86 20.99 -8.09 11.78
C LEU A 86 21.64 -9.02 12.80
N THR A 87 20.83 -9.75 13.58
CA THR A 87 21.34 -10.70 14.57
C THR A 87 22.17 -11.78 13.91
N THR A 88 21.81 -12.22 12.70
CA THR A 88 22.53 -13.28 11.99
C THR A 88 23.66 -12.74 11.11
N LEU A 89 23.73 -11.44 10.94
CA LEU A 89 24.71 -10.83 10.04
C LEU A 89 26.14 -11.17 10.42
N ASP A 90 26.46 -11.12 11.70
CA ASP A 90 27.83 -11.37 12.20
C ASP A 90 28.25 -12.83 12.05
N SER A 91 27.29 -13.76 11.92
CA SER A 91 27.59 -15.19 11.75
C SER A 91 27.87 -15.56 10.30
N LEU A 92 27.67 -14.65 9.36
CA LEU A 92 27.91 -14.89 7.95
C LEU A 92 29.35 -14.53 7.57
N PRO A 93 29.97 -15.26 6.61
CA PRO A 93 31.31 -14.90 6.19
C PRO A 93 31.34 -13.54 5.51
N THR A 94 32.42 -12.78 5.78
CA THR A 94 32.63 -11.52 5.06
C THR A 94 32.90 -11.81 3.60
N GLY A 95 32.20 -11.12 2.72
CA GLY A 95 32.39 -11.31 1.29
C GLY A 95 33.73 -10.75 0.84
N GLU A 96 34.52 -11.58 0.22
CA GLU A 96 35.79 -11.16 -0.36
C GLU A 96 35.93 -11.67 -1.77
#